data_7e79c0284c7dad1352824ca17e64da23
#
_entry.id   7e79c0284c7dad1352824ca17e64da23
#
_cell.length_a   1.000
_cell.length_b   1.000
_cell.length_c   1.000
_cell.angle_alpha   90.00
_cell.angle_beta   90.00
_cell.angle_gamma   90.00
#
_symmetry.space_group_name_H-M   'P 1'
#
loop_
_entity.id
_entity.type
_entity.pdbx_description
1 polymer ?
#
loop_
_entity_poly.entity_id
_entity_poly.type
_entity_poly.pdbx_seq_one_letter_code
_entity_poly.pdbx_strand_id
1 'polypeptide(L)'
;MAEQVEWRVYRIEDKNDLVSAVELYQKRYGTAPIRAQVSERAPEDLLFLLQEVPGLEIERAKTQLPRDVWLTHQREPQLSLFGEVEG
;
A
#
# COMPACT_ATOMS: atom_id res chain seq x y z
N MET A 1 2.10 -7.52 22.69
CA MET A 1 1.60 -8.03 21.44
C MET A 1 2.03 -7.14 20.29
N ALA A 2 2.58 -7.73 19.27
CA ALA A 2 3.03 -6.96 18.13
C ALA A 2 1.85 -6.53 17.28
N GLU A 3 1.87 -5.30 16.84
CA GLU A 3 0.89 -4.84 15.90
C GLU A 3 1.32 -5.19 14.52
N GLN A 4 0.37 -5.55 13.71
CA GLN A 4 0.63 -5.87 12.33
C GLN A 4 -0.05 -4.87 11.43
N VAL A 5 0.66 -4.48 10.40
CA VAL A 5 0.08 -3.62 9.38
C VAL A 5 -0.90 -4.44 8.57
N GLU A 6 -2.10 -3.92 8.45
CA GLU A 6 -3.16 -4.60 7.71
C GLU A 6 -3.13 -4.11 6.27
N TRP A 7 -2.92 -5.03 5.35
CA TRP A 7 -2.83 -4.71 3.93
C TRP A 7 -4.08 -5.20 3.22
N ARG A 8 -4.56 -4.39 2.28
CA ARG A 8 -5.61 -4.80 1.36
C ARG A 8 -5.01 -4.94 -0.02
N VAL A 9 -5.30 -6.04 -0.67
CA VAL A 9 -4.71 -6.38 -1.97
C VAL A 9 -5.72 -6.12 -3.07
N TYR A 10 -5.29 -5.39 -4.09
CA TYR A 10 -6.13 -5.09 -5.25
C TYR A 10 -5.34 -5.41 -6.51
N ARG A 11 -6.02 -6.00 -7.49
CA ARG A 11 -5.41 -6.23 -8.79
C ARG A 11 -5.68 -5.03 -9.67
N ILE A 12 -4.62 -4.39 -10.15
CA ILE A 12 -4.72 -3.15 -10.91
C ILE A 12 -4.26 -3.40 -12.33
N GLU A 13 -5.20 -3.39 -13.27
CA GLU A 13 -4.88 -3.56 -14.68
C GLU A 13 -4.77 -2.21 -15.38
N ASP A 14 -5.53 -1.22 -14.94
CA ASP A 14 -5.51 0.09 -15.58
C ASP A 14 -5.88 1.16 -14.55
N LYS A 15 -5.97 2.40 -15.02
CA LYS A 15 -6.24 3.53 -14.16
C LYS A 15 -7.59 3.40 -13.45
N ASN A 16 -8.60 2.89 -14.15
CA ASN A 16 -9.91 2.74 -13.54
C ASN A 16 -9.87 1.79 -12.35
N ASP A 17 -9.11 0.71 -12.48
CA ASP A 17 -8.96 -0.22 -11.37
C ASP A 17 -8.32 0.47 -10.17
N LEU A 18 -7.31 1.31 -10.42
CA LEU A 18 -6.64 2.01 -9.33
C LEU A 18 -7.59 2.99 -8.64
N VAL A 19 -8.34 3.76 -9.42
CA VAL A 19 -9.30 4.70 -8.85
C VAL A 19 -10.33 3.95 -8.00
N SER A 20 -10.84 2.85 -8.54
CA SER A 20 -11.82 2.05 -7.80
C SER A 20 -11.22 1.48 -6.52
N ALA A 21 -9.98 1.02 -6.58
CA ALA A 21 -9.32 0.44 -5.41
C ALA A 21 -9.15 1.48 -4.30
N VAL A 22 -8.73 2.69 -4.66
CA VAL A 22 -8.55 3.75 -3.68
C VAL A 22 -9.89 4.13 -3.07
N GLU A 23 -10.93 4.24 -3.89
CA GLU A 23 -12.26 4.59 -3.39
C GLU A 23 -12.80 3.52 -2.46
N LEU A 24 -12.64 2.25 -2.83
CA LEU A 24 -13.10 1.16 -1.98
C LEU A 24 -12.34 1.14 -0.67
N TYR A 25 -11.04 1.42 -0.74
CA TYR A 25 -10.24 1.48 0.48
C TYR A 25 -10.74 2.58 1.40
N GLN A 26 -10.99 3.76 0.85
CA GLN A 26 -11.48 4.87 1.66
C GLN A 26 -12.83 4.58 2.27
N LYS A 27 -13.71 3.92 1.53
CA LYS A 27 -15.02 3.56 2.07
C LYS A 27 -14.89 2.57 3.22
N ARG A 28 -13.96 1.62 3.09
CA ARG A 28 -13.83 0.59 4.09
C ARG A 28 -13.19 1.10 5.37
N TYR A 29 -12.19 1.94 5.24
CA TYR A 29 -11.38 2.37 6.39
C TYR A 29 -11.60 3.81 6.80
N GLY A 30 -12.32 4.57 6.03
CA GLY A 30 -12.58 5.98 6.33
C GLY A 30 -11.39 6.90 6.11
N THR A 31 -10.31 6.39 5.51
CA THR A 31 -9.13 7.19 5.25
C THR A 31 -8.43 6.67 4.02
N ALA A 32 -7.67 7.53 3.36
CA ALA A 32 -6.95 7.15 2.15
C ALA A 32 -5.74 6.30 2.49
N PRO A 33 -5.34 5.40 1.60
CA PRO A 33 -4.10 4.66 1.79
C PRO A 33 -2.91 5.59 1.68
N ILE A 34 -1.87 5.33 2.45
CA ILE A 34 -0.65 6.14 2.42
C ILE A 34 0.57 5.34 2.00
N ARG A 35 0.46 4.01 1.95
CA ARG A 35 1.55 3.16 1.52
C ARG A 35 1.04 2.11 0.55
N ALA A 36 1.86 1.79 -0.43
CA ALA A 36 1.57 0.73 -1.38
C ALA A 36 2.79 -0.17 -1.51
N GLN A 37 2.55 -1.48 -1.55
CA GLN A 37 3.60 -2.43 -1.90
C GLN A 37 3.28 -3.05 -3.25
N VAL A 38 4.29 -3.13 -4.10
CA VAL A 38 4.14 -3.74 -5.42
C VAL A 38 5.29 -4.70 -5.65
N SER A 39 5.10 -5.58 -6.61
CA SER A 39 6.15 -6.52 -7.00
C SER A 39 7.37 -5.77 -7.54
N GLU A 40 8.54 -6.36 -7.36
CA GLU A 40 9.72 -5.87 -8.05
C GLU A 40 9.57 -5.95 -9.56
N ARG A 41 8.63 -6.77 -10.02
CA ARG A 41 8.36 -6.95 -11.45
C ARG A 41 7.16 -6.14 -11.91
N ALA A 42 6.68 -5.22 -11.10
CA ALA A 42 5.53 -4.40 -11.48
C ALA A 42 5.86 -3.62 -12.75
N PRO A 43 4.93 -3.58 -13.72
CA PRO A 43 5.19 -2.84 -14.96
C PRO A 43 5.26 -1.34 -14.70
N GLU A 44 5.96 -0.65 -15.58
CA GLU A 44 6.16 0.79 -15.41
C GLU A 44 4.86 1.56 -15.47
N ASP A 45 3.92 1.14 -16.30
CA ASP A 45 2.63 1.82 -16.37
C ASP A 45 1.93 1.81 -15.02
N LEU A 46 2.02 0.69 -14.29
CA LEU A 46 1.43 0.61 -12.97
C LEU A 46 2.12 1.56 -12.00
N LEU A 47 3.45 1.62 -12.06
CA LEU A 47 4.20 2.51 -11.20
C LEU A 47 3.85 3.97 -11.46
N PHE A 48 3.70 4.36 -12.72
CA PHE A 48 3.29 5.70 -13.06
C PHE A 48 1.92 6.03 -12.48
N LEU A 49 0.98 5.10 -12.58
CA LEU A 49 -0.35 5.33 -12.03
C LEU A 49 -0.29 5.53 -10.53
N LEU A 50 0.50 4.72 -9.83
CA LEU A 50 0.59 4.84 -8.39
C LEU A 50 1.24 6.15 -7.97
N GLN A 51 2.20 6.63 -8.73
CA GLN A 51 2.87 7.89 -8.42
C GLN A 51 1.93 9.09 -8.50
N GLU A 52 0.82 8.95 -9.20
CA GLU A 52 -0.15 10.03 -9.29
C GLU A 52 -1.06 10.12 -8.07
N VAL A 53 -1.05 9.11 -7.20
CA VAL A 53 -1.88 9.14 -6.00
C VAL A 53 -1.21 10.01 -4.94
N PRO A 54 -1.87 11.09 -4.50
CA PRO A 54 -1.22 12.02 -3.55
C PRO A 54 -0.91 11.34 -2.24
N GLY A 55 0.30 11.59 -1.73
CA GLY A 55 0.70 11.10 -0.42
C GLY A 55 0.95 9.62 -0.32
N LEU A 56 1.00 8.92 -1.43
CA LEU A 56 1.20 7.48 -1.43
C LEU A 56 2.68 7.15 -1.56
N GLU A 57 3.23 6.42 -0.60
CA GLU A 57 4.59 5.92 -0.67
C GLU A 57 4.57 4.54 -1.29
N ILE A 58 5.47 4.30 -2.22
CA ILE A 58 5.51 3.05 -2.98
C ILE A 58 6.73 2.26 -2.56
N GLU A 59 6.50 1.00 -2.17
CA GLU A 59 7.55 0.07 -1.77
C GLU A 59 7.53 -1.13 -2.69
N ARG A 60 8.68 -1.74 -2.88
CA ARG A 60 8.77 -2.95 -3.69
C ARG A 60 8.99 -4.15 -2.82
N ALA A 61 8.38 -5.26 -3.22
CA ALA A 61 8.50 -6.51 -2.49
C ALA A 61 8.66 -7.66 -3.47
N LYS A 62 9.35 -8.69 -3.03
CA LYS A 62 9.68 -9.80 -3.94
C LYS A 62 8.53 -10.77 -4.14
N THR A 63 7.60 -10.80 -3.22
CA THR A 63 6.62 -11.88 -3.18
C THR A 63 5.28 -11.55 -3.79
N GLN A 64 5.04 -10.29 -4.16
CA GLN A 64 3.77 -9.91 -4.75
C GLN A 64 3.73 -10.27 -6.23
N LEU A 65 2.51 -10.47 -6.74
CA LEU A 65 2.31 -10.65 -8.17
C LEU A 65 2.44 -9.31 -8.89
N PRO A 66 2.84 -9.33 -10.18
CA PRO A 66 3.19 -8.07 -10.86
C PRO A 66 2.12 -6.99 -10.87
N ARG A 67 0.85 -7.38 -10.91
CA ARG A 67 -0.20 -6.37 -10.94
C ARG A 67 -1.00 -6.28 -9.64
N ASP A 68 -0.56 -6.96 -8.60
CA ASP A 68 -1.18 -6.82 -7.30
C ASP A 68 -0.59 -5.63 -6.58
N VAL A 69 -1.47 -4.80 -6.01
CA VAL A 69 -1.08 -3.64 -5.23
C VAL A 69 -1.63 -3.82 -3.83
N TRP A 70 -0.75 -3.74 -2.86
CA TRP A 70 -1.10 -3.89 -1.45
C TRP A 70 -1.16 -2.49 -0.86
N LEU A 71 -2.31 -2.11 -0.32
CA LEU A 71 -2.53 -0.76 0.21
C LEU A 71 -2.75 -0.80 1.70
N THR A 72 -2.23 0.20 2.40
CA THR A 72 -2.48 0.38 3.82
C THR A 72 -2.43 1.86 4.17
N HIS A 73 -3.14 2.23 5.23
CA HIS A 73 -3.04 3.57 5.80
C HIS A 73 -2.21 3.56 7.08
N GLN A 74 -1.64 2.42 7.43
CA GLN A 74 -0.89 2.26 8.65
C GLN A 74 0.60 2.40 8.37
N ARG A 75 1.31 3.06 9.27
CA ARG A 75 2.75 3.08 9.19
C ARG A 75 3.30 1.79 9.76
N GLU A 76 4.57 1.54 9.54
CA GLU A 76 5.18 0.33 10.06
C GLU A 76 5.03 0.29 11.57
N PRO A 77 4.80 -0.91 12.15
CA PRO A 77 4.75 -1.06 13.60
C PRO A 77 6.10 -0.67 14.18
N GLN A 78 6.07 0.11 15.19
CA GLN A 78 7.31 0.53 15.80
C GLN A 78 7.55 -0.33 17.01
N LEU A 79 7.51 -0.26 17.04
CA LEU A 79 7.61 -0.39 18.01
C LEU A 79 8.33 -0.12 18.65
N SER A 80 8.16 -0.12 17.96
CA SER A 80 8.58 0.09 18.18
C SER A 80 9.10 0.62 18.67
N LEU A 81 9.17 0.84 18.80
CA LEU A 81 9.60 1.33 18.93
C LEU A 81 10.01 1.70 19.66
N PHE A 82 9.96 1.64 19.78
CA PHE A 82 10.35 1.87 20.34
C PHE A 82 10.58 1.91 21.03
N GLY A 83 10.46 1.89 20.85
CA GLY A 83 10.62 1.80 21.31
C GLY A 83 11.05 1.76 21.94
N GLU A 84 10.93 1.60 21.81
CA GLU A 84 11.28 1.41 22.08
C GLU A 84 11.63 1.60 22.83
N VAL A 85 11.60 1.84 22.90
CA VAL A 85 11.90 1.91 23.33
C VAL A 85 12.16 2.00 24.15
N GLU A 86 12.18 2.06 24.34
CA GLU A 86 12.40 1.97 24.86
C GLU A 86 12.52 1.92 25.45
N GLY A 87 12.60 1.91 25.40
CA GLY A 87 12.60 1.70 25.77
C GLY A 87 12.63 1.58 26.04
#